data_58fe16e57ea79e9d813ba74101bce1f3
#
_entry.id   58fe16e57ea79e9d813ba74101bce1f3
#
_cell.length_a   1.000
_cell.length_b   1.000
_cell.length_c   1.000
_cell.angle_alpha   90.00
_cell.angle_beta   90.00
_cell.angle_gamma   90.00
#
_symmetry.space_group_name_H-M   'P 1'
#
loop_
_entity.id
_entity.type
_entity.pdbx_description
1 polymer ?
#
loop_
_entity_poly.entity_id
_entity_poly.type
_entity_poly.pdbx_seq_one_letter_code
_entity_poly.pdbx_strand_id
1 'polypeptide(L)'
;HSVLDPAMKELVSIKADGLIYIAGHEREIHLFEEKTDMPLVLAYCCSDESMTSVEIDDEEGGYQMVSYILAQGYRKLGVISGRADNIHAKRRLLGCQRALFEAGIPYNPSWVLDANWEPEKAYTMTAKLVNAGVDAIFCMSDWMAGGVYNCIHDMGLEVGKDIAVTGFDNEKVANWYIPKMTSSRLPLLEVGTESARLLFEKIEKQDSDDNGADSDTVKHIKIPC
;
A
#
# COMPACT_ATOMS: atom_id res chain seq x y z
N HIS A 1 21.65 0.22 4.89
CA HIS A 1 22.63 1.06 4.17
C HIS A 1 23.75 0.24 3.51
N SER A 2 24.35 -0.77 4.15
CA SER A 2 25.55 -1.45 3.64
C SER A 2 25.36 -2.49 2.54
N VAL A 3 24.14 -2.87 2.20
CA VAL A 3 23.86 -3.97 1.24
C VAL A 3 23.58 -3.46 -0.18
N LEU A 4 23.07 -2.25 -0.33
CA LEU A 4 22.70 -1.68 -1.64
C LEU A 4 23.94 -1.23 -2.44
N ASP A 5 24.91 -0.60 -1.80
CA ASP A 5 26.12 -0.14 -2.48
C ASP A 5 26.91 -1.25 -3.19
N PRO A 6 27.13 -2.45 -2.60
CA PRO A 6 27.76 -3.55 -3.31
C PRO A 6 26.98 -4.03 -4.52
N ALA A 7 25.66 -4.18 -4.40
CA ALA A 7 24.79 -4.60 -5.50
C ALA A 7 24.77 -3.59 -6.64
N MET A 8 24.74 -2.29 -6.33
CA MET A 8 24.83 -1.24 -7.33
C MET A 8 26.17 -1.24 -8.05
N LYS A 9 27.28 -1.37 -7.32
CA LYS A 9 28.63 -1.48 -7.91
C LYS A 9 28.75 -2.68 -8.84
N GLU A 10 28.13 -3.80 -8.47
CA GLU A 10 28.10 -4.99 -9.34
C GLU A 10 27.31 -4.69 -10.63
N LEU A 11 26.10 -4.10 -10.55
CA LEU A 11 25.31 -3.74 -11.72
C LEU A 11 26.03 -2.76 -12.65
N VAL A 12 26.69 -1.76 -12.10
CA VAL A 12 27.54 -0.84 -12.88
C VAL A 12 28.70 -1.59 -13.53
N SER A 13 29.33 -2.54 -12.83
CA SER A 13 30.46 -3.30 -13.35
C SER A 13 30.12 -4.19 -14.54
N ILE A 14 28.90 -4.72 -14.59
CA ILE A 14 28.37 -5.51 -15.71
C ILE A 14 27.76 -4.65 -16.82
N LYS A 15 27.84 -3.32 -16.70
CA LYS A 15 27.29 -2.35 -17.64
C LYS A 15 25.79 -2.54 -17.90
N ALA A 16 25.01 -2.63 -16.83
CA ALA A 16 23.56 -2.60 -16.94
C ALA A 16 23.12 -1.24 -17.51
N ASP A 17 22.20 -1.25 -18.48
CA ASP A 17 21.72 -0.04 -19.14
C ASP A 17 20.79 0.79 -18.24
N GLY A 18 20.19 0.17 -17.21
CA GLY A 18 19.33 0.84 -16.25
C GLY A 18 18.85 -0.10 -15.14
N LEU A 19 18.15 0.47 -14.15
CA LEU A 19 17.69 -0.24 -12.96
C LEU A 19 16.25 0.13 -12.60
N ILE A 20 15.44 -0.88 -12.29
CA ILE A 20 14.21 -0.71 -11.53
C ILE A 20 14.48 -1.21 -10.10
N TYR A 21 14.37 -0.29 -9.15
CA TYR A 21 14.47 -0.65 -7.74
C TYR A 21 13.08 -0.85 -7.15
N ILE A 22 12.84 -2.04 -6.59
CA ILE A 22 11.58 -2.38 -5.93
C ILE A 22 11.86 -2.52 -4.43
N ALA A 23 11.33 -1.61 -3.63
CA ALA A 23 11.36 -1.79 -2.19
C ALA A 23 10.11 -2.56 -1.77
N GLY A 24 10.29 -3.78 -1.29
CA GLY A 24 9.22 -4.50 -0.61
C GLY A 24 8.85 -3.77 0.69
N HIS A 25 7.59 -3.41 0.82
CA HIS A 25 6.87 -3.01 2.04
C HIS A 25 7.27 -1.75 2.79
N GLU A 26 8.34 -1.04 2.49
CA GLU A 26 8.79 -0.23 3.60
C GLU A 26 9.56 1.00 3.25
N ARG A 27 9.42 1.92 2.59
CA ARG A 27 10.28 3.09 2.87
C ARG A 27 10.12 4.22 1.86
N GLU A 28 10.03 5.38 2.41
CA GLU A 28 10.78 6.52 1.91
C GLU A 28 12.25 6.12 1.84
N ILE A 29 12.78 5.97 0.63
CA ILE A 29 14.11 5.43 0.42
C ILE A 29 15.08 6.58 0.23
N HIS A 30 16.02 6.69 1.12
CA HIS A 30 17.23 7.47 0.92
C HIS A 30 18.27 6.55 0.27
N LEU A 31 18.17 6.41 -1.06
CA LEU A 31 19.08 5.61 -1.85
C LEU A 31 20.20 6.51 -2.36
N PHE A 32 21.40 6.06 -2.15
CA PHE A 32 22.63 6.56 -2.76
C PHE A 32 23.23 7.82 -2.14
N GLU A 33 24.27 7.62 -1.36
CA GLU A 33 25.23 8.67 -1.02
C GLU A 33 26.02 9.11 -2.29
N GLU A 34 26.13 8.24 -3.30
CA GLU A 34 26.79 8.54 -4.58
C GLU A 34 25.76 8.61 -5.71
N LYS A 35 25.74 9.72 -6.47
CA LYS A 35 24.94 9.85 -7.70
C LYS A 35 25.43 8.80 -8.71
N THR A 36 24.52 8.05 -9.27
CA THR A 36 24.78 7.17 -10.41
C THR A 36 24.26 7.83 -11.68
N ASP A 37 25.05 7.74 -12.75
CA ASP A 37 24.60 8.18 -14.08
C ASP A 37 23.70 7.14 -14.77
N MET A 38 23.52 5.96 -14.15
CA MET A 38 22.67 4.89 -14.66
C MET A 38 21.20 5.25 -14.50
N PRO A 39 20.38 5.15 -15.56
CA PRO A 39 18.94 5.31 -15.49
C PRO A 39 18.31 4.49 -14.39
N LEU A 40 17.51 5.14 -13.53
CA LEU A 40 16.88 4.52 -12.37
C LEU A 40 15.42 4.92 -12.27
N VAL A 41 14.56 3.93 -11.98
CA VAL A 41 13.16 4.11 -11.61
C VAL A 41 12.86 3.36 -10.32
N LEU A 42 12.19 4.02 -9.40
CA LEU A 42 11.68 3.41 -8.18
C LEU A 42 10.28 2.82 -8.45
N ALA A 43 10.06 1.57 -8.06
CA ALA A 43 8.78 0.90 -8.19
C ALA A 43 8.24 0.47 -6.83
N TYR A 44 6.97 0.76 -6.55
CA TYR A 44 6.31 0.42 -5.28
C TYR A 44 6.97 1.07 -4.04
N CYS A 45 7.66 2.17 -4.25
CA CYS A 45 8.31 2.95 -3.20
C CYS A 45 8.52 4.39 -3.70
N CYS A 46 8.78 5.30 -2.78
CA CYS A 46 9.13 6.68 -3.09
C CYS A 46 10.47 7.07 -2.46
N SER A 47 11.09 8.09 -3.01
CA SER A 47 12.19 8.80 -2.38
C SER A 47 11.82 10.26 -2.18
N ASP A 48 12.69 10.99 -1.48
CA ASP A 48 12.67 12.43 -1.45
C ASP A 48 12.97 12.99 -2.86
N GLU A 49 11.97 13.48 -3.53
CA GLU A 49 11.97 14.46 -4.64
C GLU A 49 12.93 14.30 -5.83
N SER A 50 14.01 13.53 -5.76
CA SER A 50 15.05 13.53 -6.80
C SER A 50 14.99 12.36 -7.78
N MET A 51 14.10 11.39 -7.58
CA MET A 51 14.06 10.17 -8.39
C MET A 51 12.66 9.89 -8.96
N THR A 52 12.63 9.46 -10.22
CA THR A 52 11.38 9.00 -10.83
C THR A 52 10.83 7.79 -10.06
N SER A 53 9.57 7.87 -9.64
CA SER A 53 8.89 6.79 -8.90
C SER A 53 7.54 6.45 -9.49
N VAL A 54 7.17 5.17 -9.38
CA VAL A 54 5.84 4.64 -9.67
C VAL A 54 5.32 3.97 -8.42
N GLU A 55 4.29 4.54 -7.85
CA GLU A 55 3.70 4.14 -6.57
C GLU A 55 2.26 3.71 -6.75
N ILE A 56 1.69 3.03 -5.75
CA ILE A 56 0.25 2.87 -5.65
C ILE A 56 -0.37 4.07 -4.93
N ASP A 57 -1.61 4.41 -5.28
CA ASP A 57 -2.35 5.44 -4.58
C ASP A 57 -3.05 4.85 -3.35
N ASP A 58 -2.25 4.58 -2.31
CA ASP A 58 -2.74 4.03 -1.04
C ASP A 58 -3.77 4.90 -0.35
N GLU A 59 -3.63 6.23 -0.47
CA GLU A 59 -4.58 7.15 0.14
C GLU A 59 -5.94 7.05 -0.54
N GLU A 60 -5.95 7.08 -1.86
CA GLU A 60 -7.18 6.93 -2.63
C GLU A 60 -7.79 5.53 -2.42
N GLY A 61 -6.96 4.46 -2.36
CA GLY A 61 -7.42 3.11 -2.06
C GLY A 61 -8.10 3.01 -0.69
N GLY A 62 -7.51 3.59 0.35
CA GLY A 62 -8.10 3.67 1.69
C GLY A 62 -9.38 4.48 1.71
N TYR A 63 -9.40 5.61 1.00
CA TYR A 63 -10.59 6.46 0.85
C TYR A 63 -11.75 5.72 0.17
N GLN A 64 -11.49 5.05 -0.95
CA GLN A 64 -12.52 4.33 -1.71
C GLN A 64 -13.11 3.17 -0.89
N MET A 65 -12.26 2.41 -0.19
CA MET A 65 -12.75 1.30 0.63
C MET A 65 -13.63 1.78 1.78
N VAL A 66 -13.23 2.82 2.50
CA VAL A 66 -14.04 3.36 3.60
C VAL A 66 -15.31 4.01 3.07
N SER A 67 -15.24 4.75 1.96
CA SER A 67 -16.43 5.31 1.30
C SER A 67 -17.42 4.23 0.90
N TYR A 68 -16.93 3.09 0.39
CA TYR A 68 -17.77 1.93 0.09
C TYR A 68 -18.45 1.38 1.35
N ILE A 69 -17.73 1.18 2.45
CA ILE A 69 -18.29 0.72 3.73
C ILE A 69 -19.39 1.68 4.21
N LEU A 70 -19.14 2.98 4.16
CA LEU A 70 -20.09 4.00 4.58
C LEU A 70 -21.34 4.03 3.67
N ALA A 71 -21.17 3.80 2.36
CA ALA A 71 -22.28 3.69 1.41
C ALA A 71 -23.20 2.49 1.69
N GLN A 72 -22.65 1.40 2.30
CA GLN A 72 -23.46 0.26 2.75
C GLN A 72 -24.22 0.52 4.05
N GLY A 73 -24.05 1.69 4.67
CA GLY A 73 -24.80 2.09 5.87
C GLY A 73 -24.06 1.91 7.19
N TYR A 74 -22.85 1.35 7.19
CA TYR A 74 -22.03 1.23 8.40
C TYR A 74 -21.52 2.60 8.88
N ARG A 75 -21.36 2.77 10.19
CA ARG A 75 -21.01 4.07 10.80
C ARG A 75 -19.97 4.00 11.91
N LYS A 76 -19.67 2.82 12.42
CA LYS A 76 -18.74 2.60 13.53
C LYS A 76 -17.56 1.77 13.03
N LEU A 77 -16.63 2.43 12.34
CA LEU A 77 -15.53 1.80 11.63
C LEU A 77 -14.34 1.52 12.57
N GLY A 78 -13.99 0.24 12.72
CA GLY A 78 -12.69 -0.20 13.21
C GLY A 78 -11.70 -0.37 12.09
N VAL A 79 -10.41 -0.18 12.37
CA VAL A 79 -9.31 -0.36 11.40
C VAL A 79 -8.26 -1.29 12.00
N ILE A 80 -7.91 -2.34 11.27
CA ILE A 80 -6.74 -3.19 11.55
C ILE A 80 -5.64 -2.77 10.56
N SER A 81 -4.64 -2.08 11.08
CA SER A 81 -3.58 -1.48 10.28
C SER A 81 -2.30 -2.33 10.25
N GLY A 82 -1.46 -2.09 9.25
CA GLY A 82 -0.04 -2.45 9.31
C GLY A 82 0.72 -1.56 10.28
N ARG A 83 2.03 -1.73 10.33
CA ARG A 83 2.94 -0.95 11.21
C ARG A 83 2.72 0.55 11.05
N ALA A 84 2.67 1.26 12.17
CA ALA A 84 2.42 2.70 12.19
C ALA A 84 3.54 3.53 11.51
N ASP A 85 4.75 3.01 11.38
CA ASP A 85 5.86 3.65 10.66
C ASP A 85 5.88 3.36 9.15
N ASN A 86 5.09 2.38 8.68
CA ASN A 86 4.98 2.00 7.28
C ASN A 86 4.24 3.06 6.46
N ILE A 87 4.80 3.45 5.31
CA ILE A 87 4.23 4.51 4.46
C ILE A 87 2.87 4.13 3.88
N HIS A 88 2.67 2.87 3.48
CA HIS A 88 1.39 2.38 2.94
C HIS A 88 0.29 2.43 4.01
N ALA A 89 0.59 1.97 5.24
CA ALA A 89 -0.35 2.04 6.35
C ALA A 89 -0.75 3.49 6.68
N LYS A 90 0.22 4.41 6.71
CA LYS A 90 -0.04 5.84 6.93
C LYS A 90 -0.95 6.43 5.86
N ARG A 91 -0.66 6.17 4.58
CA ARG A 91 -1.44 6.72 3.46
C ARG A 91 -2.84 6.11 3.40
N ARG A 92 -3.00 4.78 3.58
CA ARG A 92 -4.34 4.15 3.69
C ARG A 92 -5.13 4.73 4.84
N LEU A 93 -4.49 5.00 5.98
CA LEU A 93 -5.17 5.63 7.13
C LEU A 93 -5.59 7.07 6.84
N LEU A 94 -4.78 7.86 6.13
CA LEU A 94 -5.18 9.21 5.68
C LEU A 94 -6.42 9.15 4.79
N GLY A 95 -6.49 8.21 3.86
CA GLY A 95 -7.68 7.99 3.04
C GLY A 95 -8.91 7.62 3.87
N CYS A 96 -8.75 6.74 4.87
CA CYS A 96 -9.82 6.43 5.81
C CYS A 96 -10.33 7.68 6.55
N GLN A 97 -9.42 8.50 7.06
CA GLN A 97 -9.76 9.72 7.78
C GLN A 97 -10.50 10.73 6.89
N ARG A 98 -10.05 10.87 5.63
CA ARG A 98 -10.70 11.72 4.63
C ARG A 98 -12.14 11.28 4.38
N ALA A 99 -12.37 9.97 4.15
CA ALA A 99 -13.70 9.43 3.90
C ALA A 99 -14.65 9.64 5.09
N LEU A 100 -14.17 9.40 6.32
CA LEU A 100 -14.95 9.65 7.54
C LEU A 100 -15.28 11.13 7.71
N PHE A 101 -14.31 12.01 7.48
CA PHE A 101 -14.50 13.46 7.58
C PHE A 101 -15.56 13.97 6.59
N GLU A 102 -15.48 13.57 5.32
CA GLU A 102 -16.44 13.95 4.28
C GLU A 102 -17.85 13.43 4.57
N ALA A 103 -17.97 12.28 5.22
CA ALA A 103 -19.24 11.71 5.66
C ALA A 103 -19.76 12.31 6.98
N GLY A 104 -19.03 13.22 7.61
CA GLY A 104 -19.41 13.81 8.91
C GLY A 104 -19.34 12.82 10.08
N ILE A 105 -18.55 11.74 9.96
CA ILE A 105 -18.39 10.71 10.98
C ILE A 105 -17.10 10.98 11.77
N PRO A 106 -17.17 11.10 13.11
CA PRO A 106 -15.98 11.31 13.92
C PRO A 106 -14.98 10.16 13.81
N TYR A 107 -13.72 10.50 13.52
CA TYR A 107 -12.61 9.55 13.59
C TYR A 107 -12.30 9.20 15.06
N ASN A 108 -12.23 7.90 15.36
CA ASN A 108 -11.85 7.41 16.68
C ASN A 108 -10.49 6.70 16.65
N PRO A 109 -9.40 7.31 17.10
CA PRO A 109 -8.07 6.70 17.07
C PRO A 109 -7.95 5.42 17.92
N SER A 110 -8.82 5.23 18.92
CA SER A 110 -8.82 4.00 19.74
C SER A 110 -9.35 2.77 19.01
N TRP A 111 -9.96 2.95 17.83
CA TRP A 111 -10.45 1.90 16.97
C TRP A 111 -9.50 1.58 15.82
N VAL A 112 -8.29 2.17 15.82
CA VAL A 112 -7.20 1.85 14.91
C VAL A 112 -6.17 1.02 15.65
N LEU A 113 -6.00 -0.24 15.25
CA LEU A 113 -5.14 -1.21 15.93
C LEU A 113 -4.05 -1.70 14.98
N ASP A 114 -2.79 -1.56 15.41
CA ASP A 114 -1.62 -1.97 14.63
C ASP A 114 -1.37 -3.48 14.81
N ALA A 115 -1.69 -4.26 13.79
CA ALA A 115 -1.45 -5.69 13.74
C ALA A 115 -0.13 -6.07 13.07
N ASN A 116 0.71 -5.10 12.67
CA ASN A 116 2.03 -5.35 12.08
C ASN A 116 2.00 -6.28 10.86
N TRP A 117 0.93 -6.22 10.06
CA TRP A 117 0.67 -7.12 8.91
C TRP A 117 0.49 -8.60 9.27
N GLU A 118 0.34 -8.94 10.57
CA GLU A 118 0.26 -10.30 11.07
C GLU A 118 -1.22 -10.72 11.30
N PRO A 119 -1.70 -11.80 10.65
CA PRO A 119 -3.09 -12.26 10.82
C PRO A 119 -3.39 -12.73 12.24
N GLU A 120 -2.41 -13.29 12.97
CA GLU A 120 -2.56 -13.71 14.37
C GLU A 120 -2.78 -12.53 15.30
N LYS A 121 -2.09 -11.41 15.07
CA LYS A 121 -2.32 -10.19 15.82
C LYS A 121 -3.68 -9.57 15.47
N ALA A 122 -4.06 -9.56 14.19
CA ALA A 122 -5.38 -9.12 13.78
C ALA A 122 -6.48 -9.93 14.45
N TYR A 123 -6.34 -11.26 14.52
CA TYR A 123 -7.25 -12.14 15.26
C TYR A 123 -7.40 -11.70 16.72
N THR A 124 -6.29 -11.54 17.44
CA THR A 124 -6.32 -11.18 18.87
C THR A 124 -6.91 -9.79 19.15
N MET A 125 -6.77 -8.87 18.21
CA MET A 125 -7.26 -7.50 18.33
C MET A 125 -8.74 -7.35 17.97
N THR A 126 -9.29 -8.27 17.18
CA THR A 126 -10.67 -8.20 16.67
C THR A 126 -11.69 -8.13 17.80
N ALA A 127 -11.56 -8.97 18.84
CA ALA A 127 -12.49 -8.97 19.96
C ALA A 127 -12.58 -7.61 20.68
N LYS A 128 -11.49 -6.84 20.73
CA LYS A 128 -11.47 -5.49 21.29
C LYS A 128 -12.36 -4.54 20.49
N LEU A 129 -12.30 -4.60 19.15
CA LEU A 129 -13.12 -3.77 18.27
C LEU A 129 -14.60 -4.17 18.36
N VAL A 130 -14.89 -5.48 18.30
CA VAL A 130 -16.27 -6.01 18.42
C VAL A 130 -16.89 -5.57 19.75
N ASN A 131 -16.17 -5.73 20.87
CA ASN A 131 -16.65 -5.32 22.20
C ASN A 131 -16.79 -3.80 22.34
N ALA A 132 -16.05 -3.01 21.56
CA ALA A 132 -16.21 -1.56 21.48
C ALA A 132 -17.46 -1.14 20.65
N GLY A 133 -18.14 -2.11 20.03
CA GLY A 133 -19.38 -1.92 19.28
C GLY A 133 -19.17 -1.36 17.88
N VAL A 134 -18.01 -1.64 17.23
CA VAL A 134 -17.84 -1.33 15.80
C VAL A 134 -18.78 -2.20 14.97
N ASP A 135 -19.29 -1.66 13.87
CA ASP A 135 -20.19 -2.35 12.93
C ASP A 135 -19.50 -2.77 11.63
N ALA A 136 -18.29 -2.23 11.40
CA ALA A 136 -17.44 -2.63 10.27
C ALA A 136 -15.96 -2.59 10.66
N ILE A 137 -15.14 -3.46 10.05
CA ILE A 137 -13.69 -3.48 10.22
C ILE A 137 -13.04 -3.42 8.82
N PHE A 138 -12.24 -2.39 8.60
CA PHE A 138 -11.34 -2.32 7.45
C PHE A 138 -9.96 -2.84 7.85
N CYS A 139 -9.49 -3.88 7.16
CA CYS A 139 -8.16 -4.42 7.30
C CYS A 139 -7.28 -3.96 6.14
N MET A 140 -6.09 -3.45 6.44
CA MET A 140 -5.15 -2.94 5.43
C MET A 140 -4.43 -4.06 4.66
N SER A 141 -4.77 -5.33 4.86
CA SER A 141 -4.41 -6.46 3.99
C SER A 141 -5.43 -7.59 4.12
N ASP A 142 -5.50 -8.44 3.09
CA ASP A 142 -6.38 -9.61 3.07
C ASP A 142 -5.96 -10.67 4.09
N TRP A 143 -4.65 -10.81 4.34
CA TRP A 143 -4.15 -11.74 5.36
C TRP A 143 -4.61 -11.32 6.76
N MET A 144 -4.52 -10.05 7.11
CA MET A 144 -5.05 -9.56 8.38
C MET A 144 -6.57 -9.71 8.46
N ALA A 145 -7.28 -9.43 7.36
CA ALA A 145 -8.73 -9.65 7.30
C ALA A 145 -9.09 -11.12 7.54
N GLY A 146 -8.28 -12.05 7.07
CA GLY A 146 -8.44 -13.47 7.38
C GLY A 146 -8.38 -13.78 8.87
N GLY A 147 -7.46 -13.17 9.60
CA GLY A 147 -7.41 -13.26 11.07
C GLY A 147 -8.69 -12.70 11.71
N VAL A 148 -9.21 -11.58 11.21
CA VAL A 148 -10.48 -11.00 11.68
C VAL A 148 -11.66 -11.94 11.41
N TYR A 149 -11.78 -12.53 10.22
CA TYR A 149 -12.82 -13.52 9.88
C TYR A 149 -12.82 -14.68 10.86
N ASN A 150 -11.64 -15.26 11.15
CA ASN A 150 -11.51 -16.38 12.07
C ASN A 150 -11.97 -16.01 13.50
N CYS A 151 -11.58 -14.82 13.99
CA CYS A 151 -12.00 -14.39 15.32
C CYS A 151 -13.51 -14.15 15.40
N ILE A 152 -14.11 -13.52 14.39
CA ILE A 152 -15.56 -13.28 14.32
C ILE A 152 -16.31 -14.62 14.33
N HIS A 153 -15.86 -15.58 13.53
CA HIS A 153 -16.42 -16.94 13.51
C HIS A 153 -16.33 -17.61 14.89
N ASP A 154 -15.16 -17.57 15.56
CA ASP A 154 -14.97 -18.16 16.88
C ASP A 154 -15.79 -17.47 17.98
N MET A 155 -16.15 -16.19 17.77
CA MET A 155 -17.09 -15.46 18.63
C MET A 155 -18.57 -15.84 18.36
N GLY A 156 -18.85 -16.70 17.39
CA GLY A 156 -20.19 -17.11 17.00
C GLY A 156 -20.96 -16.03 16.22
N LEU A 157 -20.22 -15.06 15.61
CA LEU A 157 -20.78 -13.98 14.79
C LEU A 157 -20.59 -14.30 13.29
N GLU A 158 -21.40 -13.66 12.46
CA GLU A 158 -21.39 -13.83 11.00
C GLU A 158 -20.89 -12.55 10.32
N VAL A 159 -19.80 -12.69 9.52
CA VAL A 159 -19.31 -11.59 8.67
C VAL A 159 -20.36 -11.24 7.61
N GLY A 160 -20.61 -9.94 7.42
CA GLY A 160 -21.61 -9.42 6.49
C GLY A 160 -23.02 -9.38 7.04
N LYS A 161 -23.29 -9.97 8.20
CA LYS A 161 -24.58 -9.93 8.89
C LYS A 161 -24.49 -9.18 10.21
N ASP A 162 -23.59 -9.60 11.09
CA ASP A 162 -23.40 -8.99 12.40
C ASP A 162 -22.35 -7.88 12.38
N ILE A 163 -21.33 -8.04 11.53
CA ILE A 163 -20.25 -7.09 11.33
C ILE A 163 -19.69 -7.19 9.90
N ALA A 164 -19.43 -6.07 9.26
CA ALA A 164 -18.75 -6.06 7.97
C ALA A 164 -17.24 -6.18 8.13
N VAL A 165 -16.58 -6.89 7.21
CA VAL A 165 -15.13 -6.97 7.13
C VAL A 165 -14.69 -6.77 5.70
N THR A 166 -13.72 -5.89 5.49
CA THR A 166 -13.07 -5.68 4.19
C THR A 166 -11.57 -5.81 4.31
N GLY A 167 -10.94 -6.23 3.22
CA GLY A 167 -9.49 -6.35 3.09
C GLY A 167 -8.90 -5.33 2.15
N PHE A 168 -7.65 -5.56 1.82
CA PHE A 168 -6.85 -4.84 0.84
C PHE A 168 -5.84 -5.81 0.23
N ASP A 169 -5.45 -5.62 -1.03
CA ASP A 169 -4.54 -6.37 -1.89
C ASP A 169 -5.26 -7.19 -2.97
N ASN A 170 -6.47 -7.70 -2.71
CA ASN A 170 -7.23 -8.62 -3.53
C ASN A 170 -6.42 -9.88 -3.91
N GLU A 171 -5.77 -10.45 -2.91
CA GLU A 171 -5.04 -11.69 -3.07
C GLU A 171 -5.97 -12.93 -3.16
N LYS A 172 -5.40 -14.07 -3.52
CA LYS A 172 -6.16 -15.33 -3.62
C LYS A 172 -6.85 -15.71 -2.32
N VAL A 173 -6.27 -15.36 -1.17
CA VAL A 173 -6.83 -15.61 0.16
C VAL A 173 -8.20 -14.96 0.35
N ALA A 174 -8.47 -13.82 -0.28
CA ALA A 174 -9.78 -13.15 -0.22
C ALA A 174 -10.94 -14.03 -0.71
N ASN A 175 -10.66 -15.02 -1.55
CA ASN A 175 -11.64 -15.95 -2.09
C ASN A 175 -11.85 -17.23 -1.24
N TRP A 176 -11.06 -17.42 -0.19
CA TRP A 176 -11.12 -18.64 0.65
C TRP A 176 -12.19 -18.53 1.76
N TYR A 177 -12.61 -17.33 2.09
CA TYR A 177 -13.58 -17.07 3.16
C TYR A 177 -15.02 -17.08 2.67
N ILE A 178 -15.95 -17.33 3.59
CA ILE A 178 -17.40 -17.27 3.35
C ILE A 178 -18.00 -16.33 4.40
N PRO A 179 -18.66 -15.22 3.97
CA PRO A 179 -18.75 -14.76 2.57
C PRO A 179 -17.40 -14.38 1.99
N LYS A 180 -17.29 -14.35 0.64
CA LYS A 180 -16.07 -13.85 -0.01
C LYS A 180 -15.76 -12.43 0.47
N MET A 181 -14.49 -12.18 0.69
CA MET A 181 -14.02 -10.89 1.18
C MET A 181 -14.14 -9.81 0.11
N THR A 182 -14.68 -8.66 0.48
CA THR A 182 -14.55 -7.44 -0.31
C THR A 182 -13.14 -6.88 -0.09
N SER A 183 -12.41 -6.66 -1.15
CA SER A 183 -11.00 -6.23 -1.08
C SER A 183 -10.66 -5.25 -2.21
N SER A 184 -9.78 -4.30 -1.96
CA SER A 184 -9.21 -3.41 -2.97
C SER A 184 -8.03 -4.08 -3.65
N ARG A 185 -7.91 -3.95 -4.98
CA ARG A 185 -6.84 -4.60 -5.75
C ARG A 185 -5.57 -3.75 -5.75
N LEU A 186 -4.43 -4.37 -5.47
CA LEU A 186 -3.14 -3.75 -5.74
C LEU A 186 -2.82 -3.80 -7.24
N PRO A 187 -2.54 -2.66 -7.89
CA PRO A 187 -2.26 -2.57 -9.33
C PRO A 187 -0.78 -2.91 -9.63
N LEU A 188 -0.27 -4.06 -9.14
CA LEU A 188 1.16 -4.40 -9.22
C LEU A 188 1.65 -4.58 -10.67
N LEU A 189 0.80 -5.12 -11.56
CA LEU A 189 1.13 -5.26 -12.97
C LEU A 189 1.29 -3.89 -13.63
N GLU A 190 0.38 -2.98 -13.33
CA GLU A 190 0.39 -1.60 -13.86
C GLU A 190 1.62 -0.84 -13.35
N VAL A 191 1.95 -0.98 -12.06
CA VAL A 191 3.17 -0.41 -11.47
C VAL A 191 4.42 -0.93 -12.19
N GLY A 192 4.53 -2.24 -12.40
CA GLY A 192 5.66 -2.84 -13.10
C GLY A 192 5.75 -2.38 -14.55
N THR A 193 4.63 -2.35 -15.26
CA THR A 193 4.55 -1.91 -16.67
C THR A 193 4.98 -0.45 -16.83
N GLU A 194 4.45 0.43 -15.97
CA GLU A 194 4.77 1.85 -16.03
C GLU A 194 6.23 2.12 -15.63
N SER A 195 6.75 1.40 -14.64
CA SER A 195 8.16 1.50 -14.25
C SER A 195 9.11 1.10 -15.39
N ALA A 196 8.79 0.02 -16.09
CA ALA A 196 9.57 -0.42 -17.25
C ALA A 196 9.50 0.62 -18.38
N ARG A 197 8.31 1.13 -18.70
CA ARG A 197 8.13 2.17 -19.72
C ARG A 197 8.98 3.41 -19.43
N LEU A 198 8.96 3.89 -18.20
CA LEU A 198 9.74 5.06 -17.78
C LEU A 198 11.24 4.80 -17.82
N LEU A 199 11.67 3.58 -17.47
CA LEU A 199 13.08 3.21 -17.56
C LEU A 199 13.55 3.20 -19.01
N PHE A 200 12.80 2.60 -19.94
CA PHE A 200 13.14 2.62 -21.36
C PHE A 200 13.20 4.04 -21.92
N GLU A 201 12.26 4.92 -21.55
CA GLU A 201 12.33 6.33 -21.97
C GLU A 201 13.60 7.04 -21.47
N LYS A 202 14.09 6.71 -20.27
CA LYS A 202 15.33 7.28 -19.73
C LYS A 202 16.57 6.75 -20.49
N ILE A 203 16.61 5.46 -20.79
CA ILE A 203 17.71 4.83 -21.54
C ILE A 203 17.80 5.42 -22.95
N GLU A 204 16.68 5.48 -23.70
CA GLU A 204 16.64 6.01 -25.06
C GLU A 204 17.07 7.49 -25.14
N LYS A 205 16.71 8.29 -24.12
CA LYS A 205 17.16 9.67 -24.02
C LYS A 205 18.66 9.80 -23.76
N GLN A 206 19.23 8.92 -22.95
CA GLN A 206 20.66 8.93 -22.67
C GLN A 206 21.46 8.56 -23.91
N ASP A 207 20.97 7.61 -24.73
CA ASP A 207 21.63 7.16 -25.95
C ASP A 207 21.56 8.20 -27.09
N SER A 208 20.58 9.09 -27.07
CA SER A 208 20.36 10.06 -28.16
C SER A 208 21.24 11.31 -28.12
N ASP A 209 22.18 11.43 -27.18
CA ASP A 209 23.08 12.61 -27.00
C ASP A 209 22.33 13.97 -26.95
N ASP A 210 21.02 13.94 -26.73
CA ASP A 210 20.19 15.14 -26.70
C ASP A 210 20.36 15.86 -25.34
N ASN A 211 21.53 16.51 -25.19
CA ASN A 211 21.91 17.35 -24.04
C ASN A 211 21.04 18.62 -23.91
N GLY A 212 19.78 18.58 -24.35
CA GLY A 212 18.80 19.62 -24.06
C GLY A 212 18.50 19.64 -22.56
N ALA A 213 18.54 20.82 -21.96
CA ALA A 213 18.39 21.11 -20.53
C ALA A 213 17.06 20.65 -19.87
N ASP A 214 16.28 19.81 -20.55
CA ASP A 214 14.97 19.28 -20.10
C ASP A 214 14.98 17.73 -19.90
N SER A 215 16.18 17.12 -19.91
CA SER A 215 16.33 15.66 -20.05
C SER A 215 16.03 14.85 -18.77
N ASP A 216 15.97 15.46 -17.60
CA ASP A 216 15.81 14.73 -16.34
C ASP A 216 14.57 15.18 -15.53
N THR A 217 13.42 15.28 -16.21
CA THR A 217 12.17 15.54 -15.52
C THR A 217 11.83 14.36 -14.61
N VAL A 218 11.99 14.58 -13.30
CA VAL A 218 11.55 13.61 -12.28
C VAL A 218 10.03 13.45 -12.38
N LYS A 219 9.58 12.20 -12.46
CA LYS A 219 8.16 11.86 -12.54
C LYS A 219 7.75 11.06 -11.31
N HIS A 220 6.71 11.49 -10.63
CA HIS A 220 6.07 10.73 -9.56
C HIS A 220 4.68 10.31 -10.03
N ILE A 221 4.53 9.02 -10.33
CA ILE A 221 3.28 8.47 -10.85
C ILE A 221 2.62 7.64 -9.76
N LYS A 222 1.34 7.93 -9.47
CA LYS A 222 0.49 7.13 -8.60
C LYS A 222 -0.49 6.34 -9.43
N ILE A 223 -0.52 5.03 -9.23
CA ILE A 223 -1.44 4.10 -9.89
C ILE A 223 -2.61 3.82 -8.94
N PRO A 224 -3.87 4.05 -9.35
CA PRO A 224 -5.03 3.82 -8.49
C PRO A 224 -5.22 2.33 -8.19
N CYS A 225 -5.70 2.05 -6.97
CA CYS A 225 -6.05 0.72 -6.48
C CYS A 225 -7.34 0.17 -7.11
#